data_3d8880c67bed0e0c5801a5b2388bc4e0
#
_entry.id   3d8880c67bed0e0c5801a5b2388bc4e0
#
_cell.length_a   1.000
_cell.length_b   1.000
_cell.length_c   1.000
_cell.angle_alpha   90.00
_cell.angle_beta   90.00
_cell.angle_gamma   90.00
#
_symmetry.space_group_name_H-M   'P 1'
#
loop_
_entity.id
_entity.type
_entity.pdbx_description
1 polymer ?
#
loop_
_entity_poly.entity_id
_entity_poly.type
_entity_poly.pdbx_seq_one_letter_code
_entity_poly.pdbx_strand_id
1 'polypeptide(L)'
;PLTGVADITPGTSARPVALMVENSSTARPQLGLDKADLFLEAETEGGITRIMAVFAGASRVPAEIGPIRSARSPFVTVAQSLDAVYGHAGGSTLGLANIQNFGLDDVNFLSNASQAGWRDAALSAQRGAEHSLLTGREKLESFIGDRGYATSTSHPSPFRFDSPRAGDGAGNRVQLSFSGLQRVCFLYDEDAGLYNKYNGTLDSMEPRVMTDGAQIAVANVIIMYDEKYN
;
A
#
# COMPACT_ATOMS: atom_id res chain seq x y z
N PRO A 1 10.86 13.83 2.19
CA PRO A 1 9.44 13.47 2.41
C PRO A 1 8.92 12.53 1.33
N LEU A 2 7.91 11.71 1.66
CA LEU A 2 7.32 10.75 0.74
C LEU A 2 6.37 11.43 -0.28
N THR A 3 5.80 12.56 0.08
CA THR A 3 4.70 13.24 -0.65
C THR A 3 5.12 14.51 -1.37
N GLY A 4 6.37 14.93 -1.26
CA GLY A 4 6.84 16.25 -1.75
C GLY A 4 6.42 17.44 -0.89
N VAL A 5 5.61 17.22 0.13
CA VAL A 5 5.26 18.26 1.11
C VAL A 5 6.40 18.37 2.11
N ALA A 6 6.87 19.59 2.37
CA ALA A 6 7.96 19.83 3.30
C ALA A 6 7.57 19.43 4.73
N ASP A 7 8.46 18.70 5.41
CA ASP A 7 8.30 18.41 6.82
C ASP A 7 8.65 19.63 7.68
N ILE A 8 8.04 19.68 8.86
CA ILE A 8 8.19 20.84 9.77
C ILE A 8 9.61 20.92 10.33
N THR A 9 10.31 19.79 10.47
CA THR A 9 11.67 19.73 11.01
C THR A 9 12.68 19.47 9.90
N PRO A 10 13.59 20.41 9.58
CA PRO A 10 14.63 20.19 8.58
C PRO A 10 15.52 18.98 8.93
N GLY A 11 15.76 18.11 7.97
CA GLY A 11 16.66 16.96 8.08
C GLY A 11 16.05 15.69 8.68
N THR A 12 14.79 15.74 9.11
CA THR A 12 14.03 14.55 9.52
C THR A 12 12.66 14.55 8.88
N SER A 13 12.10 13.37 8.66
CA SER A 13 10.73 13.16 8.16
C SER A 13 9.98 12.28 9.12
N ALA A 14 8.65 12.34 9.11
CA ALA A 14 7.85 11.30 9.75
C ALA A 14 8.22 9.95 9.13
N ARG A 15 8.46 8.95 9.98
CA ARG A 15 8.83 7.61 9.53
C ARG A 15 7.65 6.95 8.83
N PRO A 16 7.78 6.47 7.60
CA PRO A 16 6.69 5.84 6.86
C PRO A 16 6.14 4.59 7.56
N VAL A 17 4.84 4.33 7.34
CA VAL A 17 4.18 3.07 7.69
C VAL A 17 3.74 2.40 6.40
N ALA A 18 4.19 1.18 6.16
CA ALA A 18 3.89 0.39 4.97
C ALA A 18 3.05 -0.84 5.35
N LEU A 19 1.83 -0.94 4.83
CA LEU A 19 0.86 -1.97 5.17
C LEU A 19 0.58 -2.87 3.97
N MET A 20 0.67 -4.19 4.18
CA MET A 20 0.32 -5.16 3.16
C MET A 20 -1.19 -5.33 3.07
N VAL A 21 -1.80 -4.89 1.97
CA VAL A 21 -3.24 -4.96 1.71
C VAL A 21 -3.54 -6.01 0.66
N GLU A 22 -4.57 -6.82 0.93
CA GLU A 22 -5.02 -7.84 0.00
C GLU A 22 -5.66 -7.23 -1.25
N ASN A 23 -5.45 -7.87 -2.41
CA ASN A 23 -6.04 -7.41 -3.67
C ASN A 23 -6.75 -8.51 -4.48
N SER A 24 -7.12 -9.62 -3.84
CA SER A 24 -8.00 -10.61 -4.47
C SER A 24 -9.40 -10.02 -4.74
N SER A 25 -10.14 -10.62 -5.66
CA SER A 25 -11.52 -10.19 -5.93
C SER A 25 -12.41 -10.29 -4.68
N THR A 26 -12.21 -11.31 -3.84
CA THR A 26 -12.96 -11.51 -2.60
C THR A 26 -12.71 -10.40 -1.57
N ALA A 27 -11.50 -9.82 -1.54
CA ALA A 27 -11.17 -8.75 -0.61
C ALA A 27 -11.68 -7.36 -1.03
N ARG A 28 -12.26 -7.26 -2.21
CA ARG A 28 -12.75 -5.98 -2.79
C ARG A 28 -14.22 -5.74 -2.49
N PRO A 29 -14.62 -4.47 -2.31
CA PRO A 29 -13.80 -3.27 -2.17
C PRO A 29 -13.01 -3.27 -0.85
N GLN A 30 -11.80 -2.70 -0.84
CA GLN A 30 -10.99 -2.54 0.38
C GLN A 30 -11.47 -1.32 1.17
N LEU A 31 -10.91 -1.17 2.39
CA LEU A 31 -11.07 0.00 3.23
C LEU A 31 -9.78 0.82 3.24
N GLY A 32 -9.89 2.13 3.16
CA GLY A 32 -8.82 3.09 3.45
C GLY A 32 -7.61 3.11 2.51
N LEU A 33 -7.60 2.30 1.44
CA LEU A 33 -6.47 2.25 0.50
C LEU A 33 -6.31 3.56 -0.28
N ASP A 34 -7.40 4.26 -0.56
CA ASP A 34 -7.43 5.56 -1.24
C ASP A 34 -6.78 6.70 -0.43
N LYS A 35 -6.51 6.48 0.85
CA LYS A 35 -5.84 7.44 1.75
C LYS A 35 -4.33 7.27 1.77
N ALA A 36 -3.77 6.27 1.09
CA ALA A 36 -2.34 6.05 1.03
C ALA A 36 -1.63 7.16 0.24
N ASP A 37 -0.47 7.59 0.74
CA ASP A 37 0.38 8.58 0.07
C ASP A 37 1.11 7.97 -1.13
N LEU A 38 1.38 6.65 -1.07
CA LEU A 38 1.95 5.84 -2.13
C LEU A 38 1.38 4.43 -2.01
N PHE A 39 1.13 3.76 -3.12
CA PHE A 39 0.94 2.32 -3.09
C PHE A 39 1.75 1.63 -4.20
N LEU A 40 2.33 0.51 -3.85
CA LEU A 40 3.02 -0.40 -4.76
C LEU A 40 2.11 -1.60 -5.02
N GLU A 41 1.79 -1.85 -6.28
CA GLU A 41 1.08 -3.06 -6.70
C GLU A 41 2.02 -3.96 -7.48
N ALA A 42 2.13 -5.22 -7.08
CA ALA A 42 2.93 -6.22 -7.76
C ALA A 42 2.26 -7.59 -7.73
N GLU A 43 2.58 -8.42 -8.72
CA GLU A 43 2.08 -9.80 -8.79
C GLU A 43 2.62 -10.65 -7.64
N THR A 44 1.77 -11.54 -7.17
CA THR A 44 2.10 -12.56 -6.16
C THR A 44 1.64 -13.93 -6.66
N GLU A 45 1.55 -14.91 -5.77
CA GLU A 45 1.13 -16.26 -6.13
C GLU A 45 -0.26 -16.30 -6.76
N GLY A 46 -0.49 -17.25 -7.65
CA GLY A 46 -1.79 -17.48 -8.27
C GLY A 46 -2.20 -16.45 -9.31
N GLY A 47 -1.26 -15.61 -9.78
CA GLY A 47 -1.54 -14.60 -10.81
C GLY A 47 -2.38 -13.41 -10.30
N ILE A 48 -2.54 -13.27 -8.97
CA ILE A 48 -3.15 -12.10 -8.35
C ILE A 48 -2.09 -11.08 -7.95
N THR A 49 -2.49 -9.84 -7.74
CA THR A 49 -1.58 -8.83 -7.18
C THR A 49 -1.80 -8.65 -5.69
N ARG A 50 -0.82 -8.05 -5.03
CA ARG A 50 -0.92 -7.51 -3.68
C ARG A 50 -0.56 -6.04 -3.70
N ILE A 51 -1.08 -5.29 -2.75
CA ILE A 51 -0.80 -3.86 -2.65
C ILE A 51 -0.08 -3.61 -1.32
N MET A 52 1.02 -2.87 -1.37
CA MET A 52 1.61 -2.25 -0.20
C MET A 52 1.18 -0.79 -0.17
N ALA A 53 0.36 -0.43 0.80
CA ALA A 53 -0.07 0.94 1.05
C ALA A 53 0.94 1.62 1.98
N VAL A 54 1.50 2.76 1.58
CA VAL A 54 2.50 3.49 2.35
C VAL A 54 1.96 4.85 2.74
N PHE A 55 2.08 5.16 4.01
CA PHE A 55 1.67 6.41 4.63
C PHE A 55 2.90 7.17 5.14
N ALA A 56 2.94 8.47 4.94
CA ALA A 56 4.02 9.35 5.41
C ALA A 56 3.90 9.61 6.93
N GLY A 57 3.89 8.54 7.71
CA GLY A 57 3.76 8.52 9.16
C GLY A 57 2.47 7.84 9.64
N ALA A 58 2.50 7.33 10.88
CA ALA A 58 1.37 6.62 11.48
C ALA A 58 0.11 7.51 11.60
N SER A 59 0.29 8.82 11.83
CA SER A 59 -0.81 9.79 11.92
C SER A 59 -1.60 9.97 10.63
N ARG A 60 -1.06 9.55 9.48
CA ARG A 60 -1.73 9.62 8.19
C ARG A 60 -2.52 8.33 7.84
N VAL A 61 -2.32 7.27 8.61
CA VAL A 61 -3.10 6.05 8.45
C VAL A 61 -4.58 6.37 8.76
N PRO A 62 -5.54 5.92 7.93
CA PRO A 62 -6.97 6.14 8.21
C PRO A 62 -7.43 5.39 9.46
N ALA A 63 -8.64 5.68 9.93
CA ALA A 63 -9.24 4.99 11.06
C ALA A 63 -9.35 3.48 10.82
N GLU A 64 -9.58 3.08 9.58
CA GLU A 64 -9.67 1.67 9.16
C GLU A 64 -8.97 1.45 7.82
N ILE A 65 -8.16 0.41 7.74
CA ILE A 65 -7.52 -0.04 6.49
C ILE A 65 -7.40 -1.56 6.46
N GLY A 66 -7.59 -2.11 5.28
CA GLY A 66 -7.40 -3.54 5.01
C GLY A 66 -8.31 -4.08 3.90
N PRO A 67 -8.42 -5.41 3.80
CA PRO A 67 -7.84 -6.46 4.69
C PRO A 67 -6.30 -6.53 4.62
N ILE A 68 -5.69 -6.71 5.79
CA ILE A 68 -4.23 -6.87 5.89
C ILE A 68 -3.84 -8.29 5.49
N ARG A 69 -2.73 -8.41 4.78
CA ARG A 69 -2.27 -9.68 4.19
C ARG A 69 -0.76 -9.93 4.36
N SER A 70 -0.34 -11.09 3.91
CA SER A 70 0.99 -11.63 4.13
C SER A 70 2.10 -10.86 3.42
N ALA A 71 3.26 -10.78 4.05
CA ALA A 71 4.50 -10.26 3.49
C ALA A 71 4.99 -11.08 2.29
N ARG A 72 5.62 -10.38 1.33
CA ARG A 72 6.37 -10.98 0.22
C ARG A 72 7.67 -10.24 0.04
N SER A 73 8.73 -10.97 -0.30
CA SER A 73 10.10 -10.47 -0.36
C SER A 73 10.24 -9.13 -1.13
N PRO A 74 9.67 -8.92 -2.32
CA PRO A 74 9.82 -7.65 -3.03
C PRO A 74 9.30 -6.45 -2.24
N PHE A 75 8.15 -6.60 -1.56
CA PHE A 75 7.57 -5.53 -0.74
C PHE A 75 8.40 -5.25 0.51
N VAL A 76 8.99 -6.29 1.12
CA VAL A 76 9.89 -6.14 2.27
C VAL A 76 11.12 -5.32 1.88
N THR A 77 11.71 -5.58 0.70
CA THR A 77 12.84 -4.82 0.18
C THR A 77 12.49 -3.34 -0.04
N VAL A 78 11.31 -3.05 -0.59
CA VAL A 78 10.87 -1.66 -0.75
C VAL A 78 10.59 -1.01 0.62
N ALA A 79 9.94 -1.70 1.55
CA ALA A 79 9.71 -1.17 2.89
C ALA A 79 11.03 -0.83 3.61
N GLN A 80 12.05 -1.68 3.46
CA GLN A 80 13.40 -1.44 3.97
C GLN A 80 14.03 -0.20 3.33
N SER A 81 13.91 -0.03 2.02
CA SER A 81 14.45 1.15 1.31
C SER A 81 13.76 2.47 1.70
N LEU A 82 12.58 2.41 2.27
CA LEU A 82 11.82 3.54 2.81
C LEU A 82 12.06 3.76 4.30
N ASP A 83 12.82 2.91 4.98
CA ASP A 83 12.92 2.87 6.45
C ASP A 83 11.53 2.80 7.12
N ALA A 84 10.59 2.07 6.54
CA ALA A 84 9.22 2.03 7.00
C ALA A 84 9.01 1.07 8.18
N VAL A 85 8.07 1.38 9.07
CA VAL A 85 7.46 0.37 9.94
C VAL A 85 6.55 -0.50 9.07
N TYR A 86 6.79 -1.81 9.06
CA TYR A 86 6.19 -2.73 8.10
C TYR A 86 5.08 -3.59 8.69
N GLY A 87 3.84 -3.40 8.26
CA GLY A 87 2.67 -4.14 8.75
C GLY A 87 2.21 -5.26 7.81
N HIS A 88 2.10 -6.48 8.34
CA HIS A 88 1.75 -7.67 7.57
C HIS A 88 1.08 -8.76 8.40
N ALA A 89 0.32 -9.65 7.76
CA ALA A 89 -0.29 -10.83 8.40
C ALA A 89 0.41 -12.12 7.97
N GLY A 90 1.47 -12.49 8.69
CA GLY A 90 2.35 -13.60 8.28
C GLY A 90 3.09 -13.29 6.98
N GLY A 91 3.61 -14.32 6.31
CA GLY A 91 4.36 -14.11 5.07
C GLY A 91 4.85 -15.40 4.42
N SER A 92 5.42 -15.28 3.22
CA SER A 92 6.23 -16.34 2.64
C SER A 92 7.50 -16.54 3.47
N THR A 93 8.09 -17.74 3.41
CA THR A 93 9.34 -18.04 4.12
C THR A 93 10.42 -17.01 3.84
N LEU A 94 10.63 -16.65 2.56
CA LEU A 94 11.59 -15.63 2.16
C LEU A 94 11.20 -14.23 2.64
N GLY A 95 9.92 -13.88 2.58
CA GLY A 95 9.44 -12.58 3.07
C GLY A 95 9.69 -12.41 4.57
N LEU A 96 9.38 -13.43 5.38
CA LEU A 96 9.64 -13.40 6.82
C LEU A 96 11.15 -13.40 7.15
N ALA A 97 11.94 -14.17 6.41
CA ALA A 97 13.40 -14.17 6.56
C ALA A 97 13.99 -12.78 6.24
N ASN A 98 13.52 -12.12 5.20
CA ASN A 98 13.99 -10.78 4.83
C ASN A 98 13.63 -9.72 5.89
N ILE A 99 12.45 -9.79 6.52
CA ILE A 99 12.09 -8.91 7.63
C ILE A 99 13.13 -9.01 8.75
N GLN A 100 13.49 -10.24 9.13
CA GLN A 100 14.49 -10.49 10.16
C GLN A 100 15.90 -10.07 9.73
N ASN A 101 16.32 -10.44 8.52
CA ASN A 101 17.66 -10.15 8.00
C ASN A 101 17.92 -8.65 7.85
N PHE A 102 16.91 -7.87 7.49
CA PHE A 102 17.02 -6.43 7.36
C PHE A 102 16.80 -5.68 8.69
N GLY A 103 16.37 -6.39 9.75
CA GLY A 103 16.07 -5.79 11.05
C GLY A 103 14.93 -4.77 10.98
N LEU A 104 13.91 -5.04 10.17
CA LEU A 104 12.76 -4.15 10.04
C LEU A 104 11.95 -4.11 11.34
N ASP A 105 11.57 -2.91 11.76
CA ASP A 105 10.50 -2.75 12.74
C ASP A 105 9.19 -3.19 12.09
N ASP A 106 8.63 -4.33 12.55
CA ASP A 106 7.45 -4.92 11.93
C ASP A 106 6.26 -5.07 12.88
N VAL A 107 5.09 -5.05 12.29
CA VAL A 107 3.82 -5.34 12.93
C VAL A 107 3.25 -6.62 12.29
N ASN A 108 3.57 -7.77 12.87
CA ASN A 108 2.95 -9.02 12.43
C ASN A 108 1.58 -9.18 13.09
N PHE A 109 0.53 -8.88 12.35
CA PHE A 109 -0.85 -8.92 12.82
C PHE A 109 -1.35 -10.32 13.22
N LEU A 110 -0.71 -11.40 12.79
CA LEU A 110 -1.07 -12.75 13.26
C LEU A 110 -0.61 -12.98 14.70
N SER A 111 0.53 -12.42 15.08
CA SER A 111 1.06 -12.53 16.45
C SER A 111 0.50 -11.44 17.38
N ASN A 112 0.08 -10.31 16.83
CA ASN A 112 -0.30 -9.11 17.59
C ASN A 112 -1.73 -8.64 17.23
N ALA A 113 -2.62 -9.55 16.81
CA ALA A 113 -3.93 -9.19 16.26
C ALA A 113 -4.77 -8.30 17.20
N SER A 114 -4.79 -8.58 18.51
CA SER A 114 -5.59 -7.81 19.46
C SER A 114 -4.99 -6.44 19.79
N GLN A 115 -3.69 -6.28 19.68
CA GLN A 115 -2.97 -5.04 19.99
C GLN A 115 -2.96 -4.08 18.81
N ALA A 116 -2.59 -4.57 17.63
CA ALA A 116 -2.37 -3.75 16.45
C ALA A 116 -3.52 -3.76 15.45
N GLY A 117 -4.50 -4.68 15.55
CA GLY A 117 -5.58 -4.82 14.60
C GLY A 117 -6.82 -5.50 15.19
N TRP A 118 -7.74 -5.85 14.32
CA TRP A 118 -8.94 -6.65 14.67
C TRP A 118 -9.45 -7.40 13.43
N ARG A 119 -10.25 -8.44 13.66
CA ARG A 119 -11.05 -9.03 12.61
C ARG A 119 -12.44 -8.43 12.62
N ASP A 120 -12.85 -7.82 11.53
CA ASP A 120 -14.20 -7.29 11.36
C ASP A 120 -15.20 -8.44 11.20
N ALA A 121 -16.22 -8.46 12.05
CA ALA A 121 -17.19 -9.55 12.09
C ALA A 121 -18.09 -9.58 10.85
N ALA A 122 -18.48 -8.43 10.32
CA ALA A 122 -19.31 -8.33 9.12
C ALA A 122 -18.54 -8.78 7.88
N LEU A 123 -17.31 -8.31 7.72
CA LEU A 123 -16.43 -8.76 6.64
C LEU A 123 -16.11 -10.26 6.76
N SER A 124 -15.90 -10.76 7.98
CA SER A 124 -15.66 -12.17 8.23
C SER A 124 -16.85 -13.05 7.80
N ALA A 125 -18.06 -12.62 8.13
CA ALA A 125 -19.28 -13.32 7.72
C ALA A 125 -19.52 -13.25 6.20
N GLN A 126 -19.17 -12.13 5.55
CA GLN A 126 -19.40 -11.90 4.14
C GLN A 126 -18.34 -12.55 3.24
N ARG A 127 -17.07 -12.52 3.65
CA ARG A 127 -15.90 -12.80 2.78
C ARG A 127 -14.99 -13.91 3.31
N GLY A 128 -15.23 -14.39 4.54
CA GLY A 128 -14.34 -15.31 5.24
C GLY A 128 -13.36 -14.59 6.18
N ALA A 129 -12.94 -15.30 7.22
CA ALA A 129 -12.10 -14.73 8.26
C ALA A 129 -10.74 -14.22 7.74
N GLU A 130 -10.18 -14.87 6.72
CA GLU A 130 -8.90 -14.46 6.09
C GLU A 130 -8.98 -13.11 5.37
N HIS A 131 -10.18 -12.63 5.01
CA HIS A 131 -10.43 -11.38 4.30
C HIS A 131 -11.01 -10.28 5.19
N SER A 132 -10.87 -10.40 6.52
CA SER A 132 -11.51 -9.51 7.50
C SER A 132 -10.55 -8.83 8.48
N LEU A 133 -9.24 -9.04 8.34
CA LEU A 133 -8.25 -8.46 9.24
C LEU A 133 -8.00 -6.99 8.90
N LEU A 134 -8.35 -6.11 9.81
CA LEU A 134 -8.18 -4.67 9.67
C LEU A 134 -7.20 -4.12 10.70
N THR A 135 -6.69 -2.94 10.41
CA THR A 135 -6.00 -2.06 11.35
C THR A 135 -6.43 -0.62 11.15
N GLY A 136 -5.91 0.30 11.96
CA GLY A 136 -6.16 1.73 11.84
C GLY A 136 -5.18 2.54 12.67
N ARG A 137 -5.26 3.87 12.50
CA ARG A 137 -4.33 4.82 13.09
C ARG A 137 -4.10 4.59 14.58
N GLU A 138 -5.17 4.61 15.37
CA GLU A 138 -5.09 4.54 16.82
C GLU A 138 -4.34 3.30 17.31
N LYS A 139 -4.66 2.13 16.74
CA LYS A 139 -4.01 0.88 17.10
C LYS A 139 -2.54 0.84 16.67
N LEU A 140 -2.23 1.37 15.51
CA LEU A 140 -0.85 1.41 15.02
C LEU A 140 0.01 2.40 15.81
N GLU A 141 -0.49 3.59 16.12
CA GLU A 141 0.22 4.56 16.96
C GLU A 141 0.50 4.01 18.35
N SER A 142 -0.51 3.37 18.98
CA SER A 142 -0.33 2.69 20.27
C SER A 142 0.72 1.59 20.18
N PHE A 143 0.61 0.69 19.20
CA PHE A 143 1.55 -0.43 19.03
C PHE A 143 2.99 0.05 18.78
N ILE A 144 3.17 1.05 17.90
CA ILE A 144 4.47 1.65 17.59
C ILE A 144 5.08 2.27 18.85
N GLY A 145 4.27 2.97 19.65
CA GLY A 145 4.68 3.55 20.93
C GLY A 145 5.08 2.50 21.95
N ASP A 146 4.26 1.46 22.13
CA ASP A 146 4.51 0.38 23.08
C ASP A 146 5.78 -0.43 22.74
N ARG A 147 6.12 -0.52 21.45
CA ARG A 147 7.35 -1.17 20.96
C ARG A 147 8.57 -0.25 20.99
N GLY A 148 8.39 1.05 21.22
CA GLY A 148 9.46 2.02 21.18
C GLY A 148 10.06 2.22 19.77
N TYR A 149 9.28 1.95 18.72
CA TYR A 149 9.73 2.17 17.35
C TYR A 149 9.86 3.67 17.08
N ALA A 150 10.92 4.05 16.38
CA ALA A 150 11.11 5.44 15.98
C ALA A 150 9.94 5.92 15.10
N THR A 151 9.43 7.13 15.38
CA THR A 151 8.36 7.76 14.61
C THR A 151 8.85 8.77 13.57
N SER A 152 10.16 9.04 13.58
CA SER A 152 10.84 9.89 12.59
C SER A 152 12.02 9.16 11.99
N THR A 153 12.41 9.57 10.77
CA THR A 153 13.56 9.02 10.07
C THR A 153 14.42 10.14 9.47
N SER A 154 15.73 9.92 9.41
CA SER A 154 16.67 10.73 8.63
C SER A 154 17.02 10.06 7.29
N HIS A 155 16.38 8.92 6.96
CA HIS A 155 16.59 8.25 5.69
C HIS A 155 16.17 9.15 4.53
N PRO A 156 17.01 9.34 3.50
CA PRO A 156 16.66 10.20 2.39
C PRO A 156 15.46 9.66 1.61
N SER A 157 14.57 10.55 1.20
CA SER A 157 13.47 10.16 0.30
C SER A 157 14.04 9.56 -1.01
N PRO A 158 13.52 8.43 -1.49
CA PRO A 158 13.88 7.91 -2.79
C PRO A 158 13.34 8.79 -3.94
N PHE A 159 12.41 9.70 -3.64
CA PHE A 159 11.78 10.57 -4.61
C PHE A 159 12.38 11.97 -4.59
N ARG A 160 12.52 12.54 -5.78
CA ARG A 160 12.80 13.97 -5.97
C ARG A 160 11.55 14.59 -6.58
N PHE A 161 11.13 15.69 -6.00
CA PHE A 161 9.94 16.41 -6.43
C PHE A 161 10.36 17.69 -7.17
N ASP A 162 9.68 17.97 -8.29
CA ASP A 162 9.86 19.17 -9.11
C ASP A 162 8.49 19.82 -9.34
N SER A 163 8.50 21.03 -9.88
CA SER A 163 7.26 21.68 -10.28
C SER A 163 6.51 20.83 -11.33
N PRO A 164 5.18 20.79 -11.30
CA PRO A 164 4.41 20.11 -12.31
C PRO A 164 4.78 20.64 -13.71
N ARG A 165 5.04 19.72 -14.64
CA ARG A 165 5.28 20.04 -16.04
C ARG A 165 4.09 19.56 -16.85
N ALA A 166 3.66 20.38 -17.82
CA ALA A 166 2.70 19.92 -18.80
C ALA A 166 3.31 18.74 -19.57
N GLY A 167 2.63 17.59 -19.54
CA GLY A 167 3.01 16.44 -20.33
C GLY A 167 2.74 16.65 -21.81
N ASP A 168 3.31 15.81 -22.65
CA ASP A 168 3.02 15.74 -24.09
C ASP A 168 1.70 15.03 -24.44
N GLY A 169 0.94 14.62 -23.41
CA GLY A 169 -0.33 13.90 -23.53
C GLY A 169 -0.21 12.41 -23.83
N ALA A 170 0.99 11.88 -24.03
CA ALA A 170 1.20 10.47 -24.42
C ALA A 170 0.85 9.47 -23.31
N GLY A 171 0.84 9.90 -22.04
CA GLY A 171 0.57 9.07 -20.86
C GLY A 171 -0.86 9.08 -20.34
N ASN A 172 -1.82 9.69 -21.03
CA ASN A 172 -3.19 9.88 -20.52
C ASN A 172 -3.98 8.58 -20.31
N ARG A 173 -3.53 7.49 -20.93
CA ARG A 173 -4.15 6.16 -20.82
C ARG A 173 -3.08 5.12 -20.62
N VAL A 174 -3.10 4.45 -19.47
CA VAL A 174 -2.15 3.40 -19.10
C VAL A 174 -2.90 2.11 -18.88
N GLN A 175 -2.46 1.02 -19.49
CA GLN A 175 -2.95 -0.33 -19.21
C GLN A 175 -1.78 -1.23 -18.81
N LEU A 176 -1.94 -1.95 -17.70
CA LEU A 176 -0.98 -2.92 -17.19
C LEU A 176 -1.63 -4.28 -17.08
N SER A 177 -0.91 -5.31 -17.51
CA SER A 177 -1.29 -6.72 -17.33
C SER A 177 -0.24 -7.39 -16.45
N PHE A 178 -0.57 -7.61 -15.17
CA PHE A 178 0.28 -8.37 -14.26
C PHE A 178 0.23 -9.86 -14.60
N SER A 179 -0.97 -10.33 -14.97
CA SER A 179 -1.22 -11.72 -15.36
C SER A 179 -2.44 -11.80 -16.28
N GLY A 180 -2.84 -13.01 -16.68
CA GLY A 180 -4.11 -13.27 -17.37
C GLY A 180 -5.34 -12.92 -16.52
N LEU A 181 -5.21 -12.92 -15.19
CA LEU A 181 -6.29 -12.70 -14.23
C LEU A 181 -6.33 -11.27 -13.68
N GLN A 182 -5.21 -10.55 -13.71
CA GLN A 182 -5.09 -9.23 -13.08
C GLN A 182 -4.60 -8.19 -14.08
N ARG A 183 -5.51 -7.32 -14.46
CA ARG A 183 -5.26 -6.17 -15.33
C ARG A 183 -5.80 -4.92 -14.68
N VAL A 184 -5.10 -3.80 -14.89
CA VAL A 184 -5.49 -2.50 -14.37
C VAL A 184 -5.29 -1.43 -15.44
N CYS A 185 -6.13 -0.41 -15.39
CA CYS A 185 -5.99 0.77 -16.23
C CYS A 185 -5.94 2.02 -15.36
N PHE A 186 -5.27 3.04 -15.88
CA PHE A 186 -5.29 4.38 -15.33
C PHE A 186 -5.67 5.35 -16.46
N LEU A 187 -6.66 6.17 -16.21
CA LEU A 187 -7.09 7.23 -17.12
C LEU A 187 -6.86 8.58 -16.47
N TYR A 188 -6.16 9.45 -17.16
CA TYR A 188 -5.92 10.81 -16.68
C TYR A 188 -7.19 11.64 -16.82
N ASP A 189 -7.56 12.30 -15.74
CA ASP A 189 -8.63 13.27 -15.65
C ASP A 189 -7.98 14.66 -15.66
N GLU A 190 -8.16 15.40 -16.74
CA GLU A 190 -7.53 16.71 -16.94
C GLU A 190 -8.07 17.76 -15.97
N ASP A 191 -9.35 17.68 -15.61
CA ASP A 191 -9.99 18.62 -14.68
C ASP A 191 -9.50 18.42 -13.25
N ALA A 192 -9.33 17.16 -12.83
CA ALA A 192 -8.81 16.81 -11.51
C ALA A 192 -7.28 16.81 -11.42
N GLY A 193 -6.58 16.69 -12.55
CA GLY A 193 -5.13 16.51 -12.60
C GLY A 193 -4.65 15.18 -12.02
N LEU A 194 -5.47 14.13 -12.08
CA LEU A 194 -5.25 12.84 -11.44
C LEU A 194 -5.50 11.69 -12.42
N TYR A 195 -4.87 10.56 -12.16
CA TYR A 195 -5.15 9.29 -12.82
C TYR A 195 -6.16 8.48 -12.02
N ASN A 196 -7.35 8.30 -12.56
CA ASN A 196 -8.38 7.42 -12.02
C ASN A 196 -8.01 5.95 -12.31
N LYS A 197 -8.02 5.11 -11.26
CA LYS A 197 -7.70 3.68 -11.37
C LYS A 197 -8.94 2.85 -11.69
N TYR A 198 -8.76 1.87 -12.57
CA TYR A 198 -9.78 0.89 -12.97
C TYR A 198 -9.22 -0.53 -12.88
N ASN A 199 -10.09 -1.51 -12.70
CA ASN A 199 -9.80 -2.93 -12.96
C ASN A 199 -10.18 -3.27 -14.40
N GLY A 200 -9.45 -4.18 -15.04
CA GLY A 200 -9.75 -4.64 -16.40
C GLY A 200 -8.85 -4.05 -17.47
N THR A 201 -9.36 -3.98 -18.69
CA THR A 201 -8.68 -3.46 -19.87
C THR A 201 -9.31 -2.15 -20.32
N LEU A 202 -8.64 -1.40 -21.18
CA LEU A 202 -9.20 -0.16 -21.74
C LEU A 202 -10.53 -0.35 -22.50
N ASP A 203 -10.79 -1.58 -23.00
CA ASP A 203 -12.03 -1.90 -23.71
C ASP A 203 -13.13 -2.43 -22.76
N SER A 204 -12.75 -2.88 -21.56
CA SER A 204 -13.67 -3.41 -20.56
C SER A 204 -13.09 -3.17 -19.16
N MET A 205 -13.46 -2.03 -18.56
CA MET A 205 -12.92 -1.61 -17.28
C MET A 205 -14.02 -1.20 -16.31
N GLU A 206 -13.77 -1.43 -15.03
CA GLU A 206 -14.64 -1.04 -13.93
C GLU A 206 -13.88 -0.09 -12.97
N PRO A 207 -14.49 1.01 -12.50
CA PRO A 207 -13.87 1.90 -11.52
C PRO A 207 -13.37 1.14 -10.31
N ARG A 208 -12.16 1.45 -9.88
CA ARG A 208 -11.60 0.89 -8.65
C ARG A 208 -12.07 1.69 -7.45
N VAL A 209 -13.15 1.26 -6.81
CA VAL A 209 -13.78 1.96 -5.70
C VAL A 209 -13.48 1.30 -4.35
N MET A 210 -13.55 2.09 -3.30
CA MET A 210 -13.49 1.70 -1.90
C MET A 210 -14.88 1.40 -1.35
N THR A 211 -14.96 0.94 -0.10
CA THR A 211 -16.24 0.63 0.56
C THR A 211 -17.17 1.84 0.71
N ASP A 212 -16.62 3.05 0.78
CA ASP A 212 -17.37 4.32 0.83
C ASP A 212 -17.76 4.86 -0.55
N GLY A 213 -17.42 4.13 -1.62
CA GLY A 213 -17.68 4.53 -3.01
C GLY A 213 -16.63 5.45 -3.63
N ALA A 214 -15.63 5.92 -2.87
CA ALA A 214 -14.56 6.74 -3.42
C ALA A 214 -13.73 5.94 -4.42
N GLN A 215 -13.46 6.49 -5.60
CA GLN A 215 -12.57 5.89 -6.59
C GLN A 215 -11.11 6.19 -6.24
N ILE A 216 -10.23 5.20 -6.42
CA ILE A 216 -8.78 5.43 -6.28
C ILE A 216 -8.33 6.34 -7.43
N ALA A 217 -7.72 7.47 -7.06
CA ALA A 217 -7.10 8.41 -7.98
C ALA A 217 -5.70 8.79 -7.46
N VAL A 218 -4.74 8.93 -8.36
CA VAL A 218 -3.32 9.20 -8.02
C VAL A 218 -2.75 10.28 -8.93
N ALA A 219 -1.84 11.08 -8.39
CA ALA A 219 -1.19 12.16 -9.16
C ALA A 219 -0.14 11.61 -10.15
N ASN A 220 0.47 10.47 -9.83
CA ASN A 220 1.53 9.89 -10.65
C ASN A 220 1.38 8.37 -10.75
N VAL A 221 1.72 7.82 -11.91
CA VAL A 221 1.83 6.38 -12.14
C VAL A 221 3.26 6.07 -12.57
N ILE A 222 3.96 5.26 -11.77
CA ILE A 222 5.32 4.81 -12.06
C ILE A 222 5.25 3.33 -12.41
N ILE A 223 5.77 2.97 -13.57
CA ILE A 223 5.79 1.58 -14.04
C ILE A 223 7.24 1.10 -14.01
N MET A 224 7.48 0.05 -13.24
CA MET A 224 8.78 -0.61 -13.17
C MET A 224 8.66 -2.00 -13.80
N TYR A 225 9.56 -2.27 -14.74
CA TYR A 225 9.68 -3.60 -15.34
C TYR A 225 10.89 -4.30 -14.73
N ASP A 226 10.67 -5.49 -14.23
CA ASP A 226 11.74 -6.34 -13.70
C ASP A 226 11.55 -7.78 -14.19
N GLU A 227 12.65 -8.55 -14.26
CA GLU A 227 12.60 -9.95 -14.63
C GLU A 227 11.92 -10.76 -13.52
N LYS A 228 11.01 -11.65 -13.92
CA LYS A 228 10.43 -12.62 -12.99
C LYS A 228 11.45 -13.74 -12.77
N TYR A 229 12.03 -13.80 -11.60
CA TYR A 229 12.77 -14.99 -11.17
C TYR A 229 11.77 -16.05 -10.68
N ASN A 230 11.69 -17.13 -11.42
CA ASN A 230 10.91 -18.33 -11.04
C ASN A 230 11.68 -19.19 -10.03
#